data_c58196df8ec32647c88d9bbf049c6afb
#
_entry.id   c58196df8ec32647c88d9bbf049c6afb
#
_cell.length_a   1.000
_cell.length_b   1.000
_cell.length_c   1.000
_cell.angle_alpha   90.00
_cell.angle_beta   90.00
_cell.angle_gamma   90.00
#
_symmetry.space_group_name_H-M   'P 1'
#
loop_
_entity.id
_entity.type
_entity.pdbx_description
1 polymer ?
#
loop_
_entity_poly.entity_id
_entity_poly.type
_entity_poly.pdbx_seq_one_letter_code
_entity_poly.pdbx_strand_id
1 'polypeptide(L)'
;GDTIVGRRHGSAIITLVERVSKMIITLRPLGRKATDIENALHSMFSSLPSHIFKSITFDCGKEFSNWKTLCNCHDISIFFANPGTPSQRGLNEHSNGILRRSGLDKELDFNLVTDYHIISVAQKINHRPRKSLGYRTPLEVFMSFIEDDKLV
;
A
#
# COMPACT_ATOMS: atom_id res chain seq x y z
N GLY A 1 -3.25 4.63 1.97
CA GLY A 1 -2.07 4.58 1.13
C GLY A 1 -1.09 5.71 1.41
N ASP A 2 0.16 5.49 1.12
CA ASP A 2 1.26 6.43 1.35
C ASP A 2 2.43 6.10 0.42
N THR A 3 3.48 6.92 0.41
CA THR A 3 4.75 6.59 -0.23
C THR A 3 5.89 6.61 0.79
N ILE A 4 6.79 5.64 0.70
CA ILE A 4 8.09 5.71 1.37
C ILE A 4 9.16 6.07 0.36
N VAL A 5 10.01 7.02 0.71
CA VAL A 5 11.06 7.50 -0.19
C VAL A 5 12.42 6.96 0.25
N GLY A 6 13.23 6.62 -0.73
CA GLY A 6 14.59 6.13 -0.53
C GLY A 6 15.62 7.26 -0.47
N ARG A 7 16.88 6.85 -0.58
CA ARG A 7 18.05 7.72 -0.47
C ARG A 7 17.92 8.96 -1.37
N ARG A 8 18.23 10.12 -0.80
CA ARG A 8 18.22 11.43 -1.49
C ARG A 8 16.89 11.73 -2.19
N HIS A 9 15.79 11.14 -1.74
CA HIS A 9 14.47 11.27 -2.37
C HIS A 9 14.44 10.90 -3.87
N GLY A 10 15.39 10.08 -4.35
CA GLY A 10 15.50 9.70 -5.77
C GLY A 10 14.53 8.61 -6.20
N SER A 11 14.01 7.84 -5.25
CA SER A 11 13.12 6.70 -5.52
C SER A 11 12.00 6.62 -4.48
N ALA A 12 10.90 5.93 -4.82
CA ALA A 12 9.79 5.74 -3.91
C ALA A 12 9.16 4.34 -4.06
N ILE A 13 8.51 3.90 -3.00
CA ILE A 13 7.63 2.72 -2.98
C ILE A 13 6.27 3.20 -2.48
N ILE A 14 5.21 2.84 -3.20
CA ILE A 14 3.84 3.04 -2.74
C ILE A 14 3.53 1.95 -1.72
N THR A 15 2.94 2.32 -0.60
CA THR A 15 2.50 1.40 0.44
C THR A 15 1.00 1.53 0.65
N LEU A 16 0.30 0.43 0.53
CA LEU A 16 -1.12 0.33 0.85
C LEU A 16 -1.28 -0.62 2.03
N VAL A 17 -2.11 -0.24 2.99
CA VAL A 17 -2.41 -1.08 4.15
C VAL A 17 -3.91 -1.27 4.24
N GLU A 18 -4.35 -2.53 4.16
CA GLU A 18 -5.76 -2.85 4.38
C GLU A 18 -6.08 -2.76 5.88
N ARG A 19 -7.17 -2.06 6.22
CA ARG A 19 -7.41 -1.62 7.60
C ARG A 19 -7.80 -2.75 8.56
N VAL A 20 -8.52 -3.74 8.10
CA VAL A 20 -9.02 -4.85 8.93
C VAL A 20 -7.96 -5.93 9.09
N SER A 21 -7.48 -6.46 7.97
CA SER A 21 -6.45 -7.52 7.95
C SER A 21 -5.05 -7.01 8.28
N LYS A 22 -4.80 -5.71 8.13
CA LYS A 22 -3.46 -5.10 8.23
C LYS A 22 -2.46 -5.62 7.19
N MET A 23 -2.99 -6.18 6.10
CA MET A 23 -2.21 -6.60 4.94
C MET A 23 -1.49 -5.41 4.34
N ILE A 24 -0.20 -5.55 4.08
CA ILE A 24 0.64 -4.52 3.45
C ILE A 24 0.89 -4.92 2.01
N ILE A 25 0.62 -4.00 1.08
CA ILE A 25 0.94 -4.13 -0.33
C ILE A 25 1.97 -3.05 -0.66
N THR A 26 3.04 -3.45 -1.33
CA THR A 26 4.10 -2.56 -1.79
C THR A 26 4.18 -2.57 -3.31
N LEU A 27 4.26 -1.38 -3.91
CA LEU A 27 4.39 -1.21 -5.35
C LEU A 27 5.58 -0.29 -5.64
N ARG A 28 6.40 -0.64 -6.62
CA ARG A 28 7.45 0.24 -7.10
C ARG A 28 6.99 0.94 -8.37
N PRO A 29 6.70 2.26 -8.33
CA PRO A 29 6.43 3.03 -9.54
C PRO A 29 7.74 3.24 -10.34
N LEU A 30 7.62 3.53 -11.63
CA LEU A 30 8.78 3.84 -12.48
C LEU A 30 9.50 5.12 -12.08
N GLY A 31 8.79 6.04 -11.43
CA GLY A 31 9.31 7.30 -10.93
C GLY A 31 8.41 7.87 -9.84
N ARG A 32 8.57 9.16 -9.53
CA ARG A 32 7.85 9.83 -8.46
C ARG A 32 6.79 10.82 -8.94
N LYS A 33 6.59 10.93 -10.25
CA LYS A 33 5.55 11.78 -10.82
C LYS A 33 4.16 11.19 -10.56
N ALA A 34 3.15 12.03 -10.53
CA ALA A 34 1.77 11.60 -10.35
C ALA A 34 1.34 10.54 -11.38
N THR A 35 1.82 10.65 -12.63
CA THR A 35 1.59 9.66 -13.68
C THR A 35 2.24 8.31 -13.39
N ASP A 36 3.43 8.28 -12.79
CA ASP A 36 4.11 7.03 -12.43
C ASP A 36 3.37 6.31 -11.30
N ILE A 37 2.90 7.07 -10.32
CA ILE A 37 2.10 6.56 -9.19
C ILE A 37 0.75 6.04 -9.69
N GLU A 38 0.06 6.81 -10.54
CA GLU A 38 -1.20 6.42 -11.17
C GLU A 38 -1.05 5.11 -11.93
N ASN A 39 -0.03 4.99 -12.79
CA ASN A 39 0.21 3.79 -13.59
C ASN A 39 0.46 2.55 -12.72
N ALA A 40 1.23 2.68 -11.65
CA ALA A 40 1.49 1.58 -10.73
C ALA A 40 0.21 1.13 -10.01
N LEU A 41 -0.61 2.05 -9.54
CA LEU A 41 -1.89 1.75 -8.90
C LEU A 41 -2.89 1.16 -9.90
N HIS A 42 -2.97 1.72 -11.10
CA HIS A 42 -3.84 1.21 -12.17
C HIS A 42 -3.49 -0.23 -12.54
N SER A 43 -2.21 -0.53 -12.72
CA SER A 43 -1.73 -1.89 -13.01
C SER A 43 -2.11 -2.88 -11.89
N MET A 44 -1.94 -2.48 -10.63
CA MET A 44 -2.32 -3.31 -9.49
C MET A 44 -3.82 -3.59 -9.46
N PHE A 45 -4.66 -2.55 -9.55
CA PHE A 45 -6.11 -2.72 -9.51
C PHE A 45 -6.63 -3.55 -10.67
N SER A 46 -6.05 -3.40 -11.87
CA SER A 46 -6.41 -4.20 -13.05
C SER A 46 -6.06 -5.69 -12.90
N SER A 47 -5.09 -6.02 -12.07
CA SER A 47 -4.64 -7.41 -11.82
C SER A 47 -5.46 -8.13 -10.74
N LEU A 48 -6.30 -7.42 -10.02
CA LEU A 48 -7.10 -7.94 -8.92
C LEU A 48 -8.58 -8.04 -9.33
N PRO A 49 -9.34 -8.97 -8.70
CA PRO A 49 -10.77 -9.01 -8.90
C PRO A 49 -11.41 -7.65 -8.56
N SER A 50 -12.39 -7.23 -9.35
CA SER A 50 -13.16 -6.01 -9.09
C SER A 50 -13.82 -6.10 -7.70
N HIS A 51 -13.97 -4.95 -7.04
CA HIS A 51 -14.63 -4.78 -5.75
C HIS A 51 -13.87 -5.29 -4.50
N ILE A 52 -12.64 -5.82 -4.62
CA ILE A 52 -11.81 -6.15 -3.44
C ILE A 52 -11.51 -4.89 -2.64
N PHE A 53 -11.15 -3.80 -3.32
CA PHE A 53 -10.91 -2.52 -2.68
C PHE A 53 -12.06 -1.56 -2.95
N LYS A 54 -12.78 -1.16 -1.90
CA LYS A 54 -13.90 -0.23 -1.98
C LYS A 54 -13.47 1.22 -1.90
N SER A 55 -12.46 1.48 -1.10
CA SER A 55 -11.95 2.84 -0.90
C SER A 55 -10.48 2.85 -0.50
N ILE A 56 -9.82 3.97 -0.80
CA ILE A 56 -8.45 4.24 -0.36
C ILE A 56 -8.38 5.64 0.21
N THR A 57 -7.69 5.79 1.33
CA THR A 57 -7.34 7.10 1.88
C THR A 57 -5.86 7.35 1.66
N PHE A 58 -5.53 8.45 0.97
CA PHE A 58 -4.17 8.94 0.79
C PHE A 58 -3.91 10.16 1.69
N ASP A 59 -2.66 10.59 1.77
CA ASP A 59 -2.37 11.94 2.21
C ASP A 59 -2.63 12.97 1.09
N CYS A 60 -2.52 14.26 1.40
CA CYS A 60 -2.67 15.33 0.43
C CYS A 60 -1.41 15.55 -0.43
N GLY A 61 -0.60 14.51 -0.64
CA GLY A 61 0.60 14.56 -1.47
C GLY A 61 0.27 14.84 -2.93
N LYS A 62 1.11 15.66 -3.57
CA LYS A 62 0.95 16.00 -5.00
C LYS A 62 1.09 14.78 -5.91
N GLU A 63 1.77 13.73 -5.46
CA GLU A 63 1.92 12.46 -6.16
C GLU A 63 0.61 11.72 -6.40
N PHE A 64 -0.44 12.02 -5.64
CA PHE A 64 -1.78 11.43 -5.81
C PHE A 64 -2.75 12.35 -6.57
N SER A 65 -2.27 13.37 -7.27
CA SER A 65 -3.12 14.36 -7.95
C SER A 65 -4.00 13.76 -9.08
N ASN A 66 -3.61 12.63 -9.66
CA ASN A 66 -4.35 11.95 -10.72
C ASN A 66 -5.43 10.96 -10.19
N TRP A 67 -5.84 11.11 -8.96
CA TRP A 67 -6.78 10.20 -8.29
C TRP A 67 -8.13 10.00 -9.00
N LYS A 68 -8.61 11.01 -9.74
CA LYS A 68 -9.90 10.94 -10.46
C LYS A 68 -9.92 9.85 -11.52
N THR A 69 -8.80 9.65 -12.23
CA THR A 69 -8.66 8.57 -13.21
C THR A 69 -8.81 7.20 -12.56
N LEU A 70 -8.19 7.00 -11.39
CA LEU A 70 -8.31 5.75 -10.64
C LEU A 70 -9.75 5.49 -10.17
N CYS A 71 -10.46 6.51 -9.66
CA CYS A 71 -11.86 6.40 -9.29
C CYS A 71 -12.72 5.95 -10.47
N ASN A 72 -12.56 6.62 -11.61
CA ASN A 72 -13.41 6.38 -12.78
C ASN A 72 -13.14 5.00 -13.41
N CYS A 73 -11.88 4.54 -13.40
CA CYS A 73 -11.51 3.27 -14.04
C CYS A 73 -11.80 2.04 -13.18
N HIS A 74 -11.77 2.17 -11.86
CA HIS A 74 -11.80 1.00 -10.95
C HIS A 74 -12.97 0.98 -9.98
N ASP A 75 -13.88 1.94 -10.05
CA ASP A 75 -15.02 2.07 -9.13
C ASP A 75 -14.58 2.09 -7.66
N ILE A 76 -13.48 2.79 -7.38
CA ILE A 76 -12.89 2.93 -6.05
C ILE A 76 -13.10 4.36 -5.56
N SER A 77 -13.63 4.51 -4.35
CA SER A 77 -13.71 5.82 -3.70
C SER A 77 -12.35 6.24 -3.14
N ILE A 78 -11.85 7.41 -3.51
CA ILE A 78 -10.58 7.93 -2.99
C ILE A 78 -10.86 9.10 -2.05
N PHE A 79 -10.26 9.03 -0.87
CA PHE A 79 -10.33 10.03 0.19
C PHE A 79 -8.93 10.56 0.50
N PHE A 80 -8.88 11.77 1.04
CA PHE A 80 -7.64 12.37 1.50
C PHE A 80 -7.73 12.66 2.99
N ALA A 81 -6.69 12.28 3.72
CA ALA A 81 -6.58 12.60 5.13
C ALA A 81 -6.44 14.11 5.33
N ASN A 82 -7.10 14.65 6.35
CA ASN A 82 -6.97 16.06 6.68
C ASN A 82 -5.52 16.37 7.09
N PRO A 83 -4.95 17.49 6.63
CA PRO A 83 -3.65 17.95 7.10
C PRO A 83 -3.61 18.02 8.63
N GLY A 84 -2.54 17.51 9.23
CA GLY A 84 -2.36 17.58 10.69
C GLY A 84 -3.18 16.58 11.51
N THR A 85 -3.83 15.59 10.89
CA THR A 85 -4.60 14.54 11.59
C THR A 85 -3.88 13.17 11.53
N PRO A 86 -2.86 12.91 12.36
CA PRO A 86 -2.11 11.65 12.35
C PRO A 86 -2.99 10.42 12.58
N SER A 87 -4.07 10.57 13.35
CA SER A 87 -5.01 9.46 13.66
C SER A 87 -5.65 8.84 12.41
N GLN A 88 -5.83 9.60 11.34
CA GLN A 88 -6.39 9.09 10.09
C GLN A 88 -5.39 8.22 9.30
N ARG A 89 -4.10 8.30 9.62
CA ARG A 89 -3.00 7.63 8.91
C ARG A 89 -2.14 6.73 9.79
N GLY A 90 -2.44 6.64 11.08
CA GLY A 90 -1.60 5.95 12.08
C GLY A 90 -1.25 4.50 11.70
N LEU A 91 -2.17 3.77 11.09
CA LEU A 91 -1.90 2.40 10.62
C LEU A 91 -0.87 2.39 9.47
N ASN A 92 -0.96 3.31 8.53
CA ASN A 92 -0.01 3.42 7.42
C ASN A 92 1.38 3.82 7.91
N GLU A 93 1.45 4.82 8.78
CA GLU A 93 2.71 5.29 9.38
C GLU A 93 3.39 4.18 10.19
N HIS A 94 2.62 3.45 11.01
CA HIS A 94 3.12 2.29 11.74
C HIS A 94 3.67 1.20 10.81
N SER A 95 2.94 0.87 9.76
CA SER A 95 3.33 -0.14 8.77
C SER A 95 4.58 0.29 7.99
N ASN A 96 4.67 1.57 7.60
CA ASN A 96 5.86 2.13 6.97
C ASN A 96 7.08 2.03 7.91
N GLY A 97 6.89 2.28 9.20
CA GLY A 97 7.94 2.09 10.21
C GLY A 97 8.43 0.65 10.31
N ILE A 98 7.53 -0.34 10.21
CA ILE A 98 7.91 -1.76 10.18
C ILE A 98 8.66 -2.09 8.90
N LEU A 99 8.18 -1.67 7.73
CA LEU A 99 8.84 -1.88 6.44
C LEU A 99 10.27 -1.34 6.45
N ARG A 100 10.47 -0.13 6.99
CA ARG A 100 11.78 0.50 7.15
C ARG A 100 12.75 -0.36 7.95
N ARG A 101 12.32 -0.87 9.09
CA ARG A 101 13.14 -1.74 9.97
C ARG A 101 13.33 -3.15 9.43
N SER A 102 12.50 -3.59 8.51
CA SER A 102 12.50 -4.95 7.97
C SER A 102 13.26 -5.11 6.66
N GLY A 103 13.87 -4.04 6.14
CA GLY A 103 14.71 -4.13 4.95
C GLY A 103 14.43 -3.09 3.86
N LEU A 104 13.51 -2.13 4.09
CA LEU A 104 13.30 -0.99 3.20
C LEU A 104 13.74 0.32 3.86
N ASP A 105 15.00 0.35 4.29
CA ASP A 105 15.60 1.50 4.96
C ASP A 105 15.61 2.74 4.05
N LYS A 106 15.57 3.92 4.66
CA LYS A 106 15.58 5.20 3.94
C LYS A 106 16.89 5.51 3.21
N GLU A 107 17.99 4.85 3.61
CA GLU A 107 19.30 5.01 2.97
C GLU A 107 19.43 4.17 1.70
N LEU A 108 18.49 3.26 1.43
CA LEU A 108 18.46 2.47 0.21
C LEU A 108 17.99 3.32 -0.98
N ASP A 109 18.65 3.13 -2.11
CA ASP A 109 18.08 3.54 -3.40
C ASP A 109 17.17 2.41 -3.90
N PHE A 110 15.87 2.63 -3.86
CA PHE A 110 14.90 1.62 -4.28
C PHE A 110 14.98 1.29 -5.78
N ASN A 111 15.62 2.14 -6.59
CA ASN A 111 15.87 1.84 -8.00
C ASN A 111 16.89 0.71 -8.19
N LEU A 112 17.80 0.51 -7.22
CA LEU A 112 18.82 -0.53 -7.22
C LEU A 112 18.39 -1.82 -6.54
N VAL A 113 17.22 -1.80 -5.89
CA VAL A 113 16.65 -2.96 -5.19
C VAL A 113 15.71 -3.70 -6.14
N THR A 114 15.72 -5.03 -6.13
CA THR A 114 14.83 -5.83 -6.98
C THR A 114 13.37 -5.74 -6.49
N ASP A 115 12.41 -5.88 -7.39
CA ASP A 115 10.99 -5.98 -7.03
C ASP A 115 10.74 -7.16 -6.08
N TYR A 116 11.45 -8.28 -6.32
CA TYR A 116 11.40 -9.44 -5.43
C TYR A 116 11.77 -9.09 -3.99
N HIS A 117 12.83 -8.30 -3.78
CA HIS A 117 13.21 -7.88 -2.43
C HIS A 117 12.12 -7.02 -1.77
N ILE A 118 11.59 -6.03 -2.49
CA ILE A 118 10.52 -5.14 -1.99
C ILE A 118 9.29 -5.95 -1.59
N ILE A 119 8.84 -6.86 -2.46
CA ILE A 119 7.69 -7.73 -2.19
C ILE A 119 8.00 -8.68 -1.04
N SER A 120 9.19 -9.27 -0.98
CA SER A 120 9.56 -10.23 0.05
C SER A 120 9.57 -9.62 1.46
N VAL A 121 9.94 -8.35 1.59
CA VAL A 121 9.89 -7.63 2.88
C VAL A 121 8.44 -7.49 3.35
N ALA A 122 7.53 -7.08 2.49
CA ALA A 122 6.11 -7.00 2.81
C ALA A 122 5.53 -8.38 3.14
N GLN A 123 5.86 -9.41 2.37
CA GLN A 123 5.41 -10.78 2.58
C GLN A 123 5.85 -11.34 3.93
N LYS A 124 7.09 -11.12 4.35
CA LYS A 124 7.57 -11.52 5.68
C LYS A 124 6.71 -10.91 6.79
N ILE A 125 6.27 -9.66 6.64
CA ILE A 125 5.41 -8.98 7.60
C ILE A 125 3.99 -9.55 7.54
N ASN A 126 3.47 -9.79 6.35
CA ASN A 126 2.12 -10.33 6.13
C ASN A 126 1.94 -11.77 6.61
N HIS A 127 3.03 -12.53 6.79
CA HIS A 127 3.02 -13.88 7.35
C HIS A 127 3.30 -13.93 8.87
N ARG A 128 3.42 -12.79 9.53
CA ARG A 128 3.60 -12.76 11.00
C ARG A 128 2.25 -12.75 11.71
N PRO A 129 1.95 -13.72 12.60
CA PRO A 129 0.76 -13.68 13.43
C PRO A 129 0.67 -12.40 14.25
N ARG A 130 -0.52 -11.83 14.34
CA ARG A 130 -0.77 -10.60 15.08
C ARG A 130 -1.76 -10.84 16.21
N LYS A 131 -1.41 -10.42 17.42
CA LYS A 131 -2.31 -10.50 18.58
C LYS A 131 -3.66 -9.81 18.30
N SER A 132 -3.63 -8.66 17.64
CA SER A 132 -4.83 -7.90 17.25
C SER A 132 -5.70 -8.59 16.19
N LEU A 133 -5.24 -9.68 15.58
CA LEU A 133 -5.98 -10.52 14.61
C LEU A 133 -6.28 -11.91 15.20
N GLY A 134 -6.28 -12.05 16.52
CA GLY A 134 -6.45 -13.35 17.17
C GLY A 134 -5.32 -14.33 16.84
N TYR A 135 -4.10 -13.84 16.70
CA TYR A 135 -2.91 -14.60 16.30
C TYR A 135 -2.94 -15.15 14.86
N ARG A 136 -3.90 -14.72 14.05
CA ARG A 136 -3.86 -14.95 12.59
C ARG A 136 -2.88 -14.00 11.93
N THR A 137 -2.40 -14.38 10.75
CA THR A 137 -1.55 -13.52 9.92
C THR A 137 -2.41 -12.52 9.13
N PRO A 138 -1.86 -11.34 8.76
CA PRO A 138 -2.54 -10.42 7.85
C PRO A 138 -3.00 -11.08 6.55
N LEU A 139 -2.17 -11.96 5.97
CA LEU A 139 -2.52 -12.68 4.74
C LEU A 139 -3.72 -13.60 4.93
N GLU A 140 -3.75 -14.41 6.00
CA GLU A 140 -4.90 -15.30 6.28
C GLU A 140 -6.21 -14.54 6.43
N VAL A 141 -6.18 -13.41 7.14
CA VAL A 141 -7.36 -12.57 7.31
C VAL A 141 -7.78 -11.92 6.00
N PHE A 142 -6.83 -11.42 5.21
CA PHE A 142 -7.13 -10.83 3.90
C PHE A 142 -7.72 -11.84 2.93
N MET A 143 -7.15 -13.05 2.86
CA MET A 143 -7.64 -14.11 1.97
C MET A 143 -9.05 -14.58 2.35
N SER A 144 -9.41 -14.57 3.65
CA SER A 144 -10.78 -14.91 4.06
C SER A 144 -11.84 -13.97 3.46
N PHE A 145 -11.53 -12.69 3.28
CA PHE A 145 -12.46 -11.76 2.63
C PHE A 145 -12.67 -12.06 1.15
N ILE A 146 -11.61 -12.50 0.45
CA ILE A 146 -11.69 -12.86 -0.97
C ILE A 146 -12.50 -14.14 -1.16
N GLU A 147 -12.37 -15.09 -0.23
CA GLU A 147 -13.12 -16.35 -0.26
C GLU A 147 -14.60 -16.13 0.06
N ASP A 148 -14.91 -15.28 1.05
CA ASP A 148 -16.27 -14.94 1.42
C ASP A 148 -17.01 -14.21 0.27
N ASP A 149 -16.34 -13.32 -0.47
CA ASP A 149 -16.91 -12.64 -1.64
C ASP A 149 -17.20 -13.61 -2.81
N LYS A 150 -16.53 -14.74 -2.90
CA LYS A 150 -16.79 -15.78 -3.91
C LYS A 150 -17.99 -16.66 -3.58
N LEU A 151 -18.44 -16.66 -2.34
CA LEU A 151 -19.58 -17.45 -1.88
C LEU A 151 -20.94 -16.71 -2.02
N VAL A 152 -20.88 -15.46 -2.42
CA VAL A 152 -22.04 -14.60 -2.70
C VAL A 152 -22.19 -14.40 -4.20
#